data_ec47a8cd1180ecf12c298f0eaf7be066
#
_entry.id   ec47a8cd1180ecf12c298f0eaf7be066
#
_cell.length_a   1.000
_cell.length_b   1.000
_cell.length_c   1.000
_cell.angle_alpha   90.00
_cell.angle_beta   90.00
_cell.angle_gamma   90.00
#
_symmetry.space_group_name_H-M   'P 1'
#
loop_
_entity.id
_entity.type
_entity.pdbx_description
1 polymer ?
#
loop_
_entity_poly.entity_id
_entity_poly.type
_entity_poly.pdbx_seq_one_letter_code
_entity_poly.pdbx_strand_id
1 'polypeptide(L)'
;PKPTGEEEGFLNIIGMNQVPVVWRDVNYDYLKSRLPNYMTPEQYYAFRDHIYADFSYLNVNDLGCMEFAGGYPANLHDEINNFSIIAGVVARQQQFDIIHAHDWLTYPAGVHAKMVSGKPLCIHVHATDFDRSRGKVNPTVYATEKNGMDYADCIMCVSELTRQTVIREYHQDPRKCFAMHNAVYPLSQELLDIPRPEHKKEKVVTFLGRI
;
A
#
# COMPACT_ATOMS: atom_id res chain seq x y z
N PRO A 1 -9.30 19.57 3.35
CA PRO A 1 -10.56 20.26 3.16
C PRO A 1 -11.66 19.23 3.31
N LYS A 2 -12.73 19.55 4.04
CA LYS A 2 -13.94 18.72 3.98
C LYS A 2 -14.47 18.84 2.56
N PRO A 3 -14.89 17.73 1.91
CA PRO A 3 -15.56 17.79 0.61
C PRO A 3 -16.73 18.77 0.71
N THR A 4 -16.93 19.56 -0.30
CA THR A 4 -18.18 20.32 -0.42
C THR A 4 -19.31 19.33 -0.69
N GLY A 5 -20.54 19.60 -0.28
CA GLY A 5 -21.65 18.62 -0.35
C GLY A 5 -21.94 17.99 -1.71
N GLU A 6 -21.38 18.53 -2.80
CA GLU A 6 -21.42 17.94 -4.14
C GLU A 6 -20.35 16.88 -4.38
N GLU A 7 -19.28 16.84 -3.55
CA GLU A 7 -18.17 15.86 -3.63
C GLU A 7 -18.39 14.65 -2.72
N GLU A 8 -19.35 14.71 -1.78
CA GLU A 8 -19.63 13.61 -0.85
C GLU A 8 -20.09 12.32 -1.55
N GLY A 9 -20.63 12.42 -2.76
CA GLY A 9 -21.06 11.27 -3.57
C GLY A 9 -19.91 10.46 -4.17
N PHE A 10 -18.68 10.96 -4.18
CA PHE A 10 -17.53 10.32 -4.83
C PHE A 10 -16.57 9.63 -3.85
N LEU A 11 -16.66 9.89 -2.56
CA LEU A 11 -15.79 9.31 -1.55
C LEU A 11 -16.52 8.28 -0.71
N ASN A 12 -16.28 7.00 -0.97
CA ASN A 12 -16.76 5.91 -0.14
C ASN A 12 -15.62 5.43 0.78
N ILE A 13 -15.70 5.71 2.07
CA ILE A 13 -14.73 5.26 3.07
C ILE A 13 -15.24 3.99 3.70
N ILE A 14 -14.54 2.88 3.45
CA ILE A 14 -14.84 1.57 4.03
C ILE A 14 -13.84 1.32 5.17
N GLY A 15 -14.36 1.22 6.40
CA GLY A 15 -13.55 0.82 7.55
C GLY A 15 -13.19 -0.66 7.47
N MET A 16 -11.90 -1.00 7.59
CA MET A 16 -11.42 -2.38 7.49
C MET A 16 -12.08 -3.31 8.50
N ASN A 17 -12.28 -2.84 9.73
CA ASN A 17 -12.93 -3.61 10.83
C ASN A 17 -14.45 -3.82 10.60
N GLN A 18 -15.02 -3.21 9.56
CA GLN A 18 -16.44 -3.29 9.23
C GLN A 18 -16.73 -4.23 8.06
N VAL A 19 -15.70 -4.79 7.45
CA VAL A 19 -15.82 -5.71 6.31
C VAL A 19 -15.96 -7.13 6.82
N PRO A 20 -17.12 -7.78 6.66
CA PRO A 20 -17.29 -9.18 7.01
C PRO A 20 -16.44 -10.05 6.07
N VAL A 21 -15.67 -10.96 6.64
CA VAL A 21 -14.84 -11.90 5.90
C VAL A 21 -15.52 -13.26 5.91
N VAL A 22 -15.97 -13.70 4.75
CA VAL A 22 -16.53 -15.05 4.61
C VAL A 22 -15.38 -16.04 4.52
N TRP A 23 -15.40 -17.13 5.29
CA TRP A 23 -14.35 -18.16 5.33
C TRP A 23 -13.92 -18.65 3.95
N ARG A 24 -14.86 -18.76 3.02
CA ARG A 24 -14.58 -19.15 1.63
C ARG A 24 -13.65 -18.15 0.93
N ASP A 25 -13.84 -16.86 1.17
CA ASP A 25 -13.06 -15.80 0.55
C ASP A 25 -11.64 -15.73 1.12
N VAL A 26 -11.51 -15.90 2.43
CA VAL A 26 -10.21 -16.00 3.13
C VAL A 26 -9.41 -17.17 2.56
N ASN A 27 -10.01 -18.35 2.47
CA ASN A 27 -9.35 -19.56 2.02
C ASN A 27 -8.80 -19.46 0.60
N TYR A 28 -9.65 -19.01 -0.35
CA TYR A 28 -9.27 -18.99 -1.75
C TYR A 28 -8.19 -17.93 -2.04
N ASP A 29 -8.37 -16.73 -1.54
CA ASP A 29 -7.51 -15.62 -1.89
C ASP A 29 -6.20 -15.60 -1.11
N TYR A 30 -6.21 -16.02 0.15
CA TYR A 30 -5.01 -16.23 0.94
C TYR A 30 -4.11 -17.29 0.27
N LEU A 31 -4.70 -18.38 -0.18
CA LEU A 31 -3.99 -19.41 -0.91
C LEU A 31 -3.41 -18.89 -2.23
N LYS A 32 -4.24 -18.20 -3.02
CA LYS A 32 -3.83 -17.63 -4.30
C LYS A 32 -2.71 -16.60 -4.19
N SER A 33 -2.68 -15.82 -3.11
CA SER A 33 -1.63 -14.84 -2.87
C SER A 33 -0.27 -15.43 -2.47
N ARG A 34 -0.26 -16.65 -1.92
CA ARG A 34 0.97 -17.35 -1.50
C ARG A 34 1.44 -18.43 -2.47
N LEU A 35 0.62 -18.79 -3.45
CA LEU A 35 0.97 -19.83 -4.40
C LEU A 35 1.91 -19.29 -5.48
N PRO A 36 3.03 -19.94 -5.76
CA PRO A 36 3.75 -19.72 -7.00
C PRO A 36 2.84 -20.04 -8.19
N ASN A 37 2.97 -19.29 -9.28
CA ASN A 37 2.13 -19.37 -10.49
C ASN A 37 2.11 -20.75 -11.19
N TYR A 38 2.65 -21.81 -10.57
CA TYR A 38 2.93 -23.11 -11.16
C TYR A 38 2.45 -24.29 -10.31
N MET A 39 1.49 -24.11 -9.39
CA MET A 39 0.97 -25.27 -8.66
C MET A 39 0.00 -26.08 -9.51
N THR A 40 0.18 -27.39 -9.49
CA THR A 40 -0.83 -28.30 -10.03
C THR A 40 -2.08 -28.34 -9.11
N PRO A 41 -3.26 -28.75 -9.62
CA PRO A 41 -4.45 -28.91 -8.78
C PRO A 41 -4.22 -29.80 -7.54
N GLU A 42 -3.43 -30.86 -7.67
CA GLU A 42 -3.11 -31.78 -6.57
C GLU A 42 -2.25 -31.11 -5.50
N GLN A 43 -1.24 -30.32 -5.91
CA GLN A 43 -0.42 -29.52 -5.02
C GLN A 43 -1.26 -28.44 -4.32
N TYR A 44 -2.23 -27.85 -5.04
CA TYR A 44 -3.19 -26.92 -4.49
C TYR A 44 -4.04 -27.55 -3.38
N TYR A 45 -4.60 -28.74 -3.60
CA TYR A 45 -5.42 -29.41 -2.60
C TYR A 45 -4.62 -29.84 -1.37
N ALA A 46 -3.41 -30.36 -1.54
CA ALA A 46 -2.53 -30.74 -0.45
C ALA A 46 -2.11 -29.50 0.39
N PHE A 47 -1.82 -28.40 -0.27
CA PHE A 47 -1.49 -27.13 0.39
C PHE A 47 -2.69 -26.53 1.10
N ARG A 48 -3.89 -26.59 0.51
CA ARG A 48 -5.15 -26.19 1.11
C ARG A 48 -5.40 -26.91 2.45
N ASP A 49 -5.23 -28.21 2.49
CA ASP A 49 -5.49 -29.02 3.69
C ASP A 49 -4.46 -28.71 4.80
N HIS A 50 -3.25 -28.32 4.44
CA HIS A 50 -2.24 -27.83 5.39
C HIS A 50 -2.59 -26.44 5.97
N ILE A 51 -3.17 -25.56 5.17
CA ILE A 51 -3.54 -24.21 5.59
C ILE A 51 -4.82 -24.22 6.44
N TYR A 52 -5.76 -25.15 6.23
CA TYR A 52 -6.93 -25.27 7.11
C TYR A 52 -6.55 -25.49 8.57
N ALA A 53 -5.39 -26.07 8.85
CA ALA A 53 -4.88 -26.23 10.20
C ALA A 53 -4.34 -24.92 10.81
N ASP A 54 -4.05 -23.91 9.99
CA ASP A 54 -3.28 -22.72 10.38
C ASP A 54 -4.13 -21.43 10.48
N PHE A 55 -5.45 -21.50 10.18
CA PHE A 55 -6.37 -20.35 10.26
C PHE A 55 -6.75 -19.92 11.68
N SER A 56 -6.27 -20.64 12.71
CA SER A 56 -6.57 -20.31 14.11
C SER A 56 -6.01 -18.96 14.57
N TYR A 57 -5.14 -18.32 13.76
CA TYR A 57 -4.54 -17.03 14.08
C TYR A 57 -5.20 -15.82 13.36
N LEU A 58 -6.19 -16.05 12.50
CA LEU A 58 -6.99 -14.95 11.99
C LEU A 58 -7.90 -14.46 13.12
N ASN A 59 -7.58 -13.31 13.67
CA ASN A 59 -8.37 -12.69 14.72
C ASN A 59 -9.67 -12.13 14.12
N VAL A 60 -10.71 -12.97 14.10
CA VAL A 60 -12.05 -12.62 13.59
C VAL A 60 -12.98 -12.51 14.77
N ASN A 61 -13.65 -11.38 14.93
CA ASN A 61 -14.61 -11.14 15.98
C ASN A 61 -15.95 -11.88 15.73
N ASP A 62 -16.86 -11.81 16.69
CA ASP A 62 -18.17 -12.47 16.63
C ASP A 62 -19.05 -12.05 15.44
N LEU A 63 -18.73 -10.90 14.81
CA LEU A 63 -19.39 -10.39 13.60
C LEU A 63 -18.76 -10.91 12.30
N GLY A 64 -17.73 -11.75 12.40
CA GLY A 64 -16.97 -12.23 11.25
C GLY A 64 -16.04 -11.20 10.62
N CYS A 65 -15.70 -10.13 11.32
CA CYS A 65 -14.80 -9.09 10.87
C CYS A 65 -13.40 -9.26 11.47
N MET A 66 -12.36 -8.98 10.70
CA MET A 66 -10.98 -8.98 11.21
C MET A 66 -10.73 -7.78 12.12
N GLU A 67 -10.00 -8.02 13.21
CA GLU A 67 -9.56 -6.96 14.12
C GLU A 67 -8.16 -6.51 13.76
N PHE A 68 -7.96 -5.19 13.77
CA PHE A 68 -6.67 -4.53 13.53
C PHE A 68 -6.25 -3.73 14.76
N ALA A 69 -5.01 -3.91 15.18
CA ALA A 69 -4.46 -3.19 16.31
C ALA A 69 -4.24 -1.69 16.01
N GLY A 70 -4.01 -1.37 14.74
CA GLY A 70 -3.62 -0.03 14.31
C GLY A 70 -2.17 0.31 14.68
N GLY A 71 -1.60 1.33 14.05
CA GLY A 71 -0.22 1.73 14.29
C GLY A 71 0.81 0.75 13.71
N TYR A 72 1.90 0.51 14.46
CA TYR A 72 2.99 -0.40 14.08
C TYR A 72 3.19 -1.47 15.17
N PRO A 73 2.32 -2.48 15.24
CA PRO A 73 2.45 -3.54 16.24
C PRO A 73 3.64 -4.47 15.94
N ALA A 74 3.99 -5.30 16.92
CA ALA A 74 5.07 -6.27 16.76
C ALA A 74 4.79 -7.30 15.66
N ASN A 75 3.52 -7.58 15.40
CA ASN A 75 3.00 -8.47 14.34
C ASN A 75 2.62 -7.73 13.04
N LEU A 76 3.33 -6.67 12.69
CA LEU A 76 3.01 -5.82 11.53
C LEU A 76 2.80 -6.60 10.22
N HIS A 77 3.55 -7.67 9.99
CA HIS A 77 3.38 -8.49 8.78
C HIS A 77 2.03 -9.22 8.75
N ASP A 78 1.52 -9.66 9.89
CA ASP A 78 0.20 -10.29 9.98
C ASP A 78 -0.89 -9.25 9.69
N GLU A 79 -0.74 -8.02 10.21
CA GLU A 79 -1.65 -6.90 9.92
C GLU A 79 -1.67 -6.58 8.41
N ILE A 80 -0.50 -6.55 7.75
CA ILE A 80 -0.39 -6.33 6.30
C ILE A 80 -1.09 -7.46 5.52
N ASN A 81 -0.92 -8.71 5.94
CA ASN A 81 -1.58 -9.85 5.32
C ASN A 81 -3.11 -9.78 5.50
N ASN A 82 -3.57 -9.49 6.71
CA ASN A 82 -4.98 -9.34 7.01
C ASN A 82 -5.60 -8.20 6.20
N PHE A 83 -4.90 -7.06 6.09
CA PHE A 83 -5.33 -5.96 5.25
C PHE A 83 -5.43 -6.37 3.77
N SER A 84 -4.49 -7.18 3.29
CA SER A 84 -4.52 -7.72 1.92
C SER A 84 -5.77 -8.58 1.67
N ILE A 85 -6.17 -9.42 2.63
CA ILE A 85 -7.39 -10.24 2.52
C ILE A 85 -8.63 -9.35 2.43
N ILE A 86 -8.74 -8.36 3.32
CA ILE A 86 -9.86 -7.41 3.31
C ILE A 86 -9.94 -6.65 1.99
N ALA A 87 -8.80 -6.20 1.46
CA ALA A 87 -8.77 -5.52 0.16
C ALA A 87 -9.29 -6.40 -0.98
N GLY A 88 -9.01 -7.70 -0.96
CA GLY A 88 -9.57 -8.65 -1.92
C GLY A 88 -11.09 -8.80 -1.79
N VAL A 89 -11.63 -8.83 -0.56
CA VAL A 89 -13.08 -8.86 -0.33
C VAL A 89 -13.74 -7.59 -0.85
N VAL A 90 -13.20 -6.43 -0.51
CA VAL A 90 -13.70 -5.13 -0.98
C VAL A 90 -13.66 -5.04 -2.51
N ALA A 91 -12.56 -5.46 -3.12
CA ALA A 91 -12.39 -5.42 -4.57
C ALA A 91 -13.40 -6.27 -5.34
N ARG A 92 -13.95 -7.33 -4.72
CA ARG A 92 -15.04 -8.13 -5.32
C ARG A 92 -16.41 -7.48 -5.17
N GLN A 93 -16.60 -6.66 -4.15
CA GLN A 93 -17.90 -6.07 -3.80
C GLN A 93 -18.11 -4.69 -4.39
N GLN A 94 -17.02 -3.98 -4.74
CA GLN A 94 -17.07 -2.60 -5.21
C GLN A 94 -16.86 -2.49 -6.71
N GLN A 95 -17.45 -1.44 -7.29
CA GLN A 95 -17.20 -1.04 -8.68
C GLN A 95 -16.12 0.06 -8.70
N PHE A 96 -15.05 -0.15 -9.44
CA PHE A 96 -13.96 0.82 -9.60
C PHE A 96 -13.18 0.54 -10.88
N ASP A 97 -12.41 1.50 -11.34
CA ASP A 97 -11.66 1.41 -12.59
C ASP A 97 -10.17 1.14 -12.38
N ILE A 98 -9.61 1.62 -11.26
CA ILE A 98 -8.19 1.53 -10.95
C ILE A 98 -7.97 1.30 -9.46
N ILE A 99 -6.89 0.62 -9.14
CA ILE A 99 -6.40 0.43 -7.77
C ILE A 99 -5.20 1.34 -7.59
N HIS A 100 -5.19 2.11 -6.49
CA HIS A 100 -4.06 2.97 -6.15
C HIS A 100 -3.58 2.65 -4.73
N ALA A 101 -2.38 2.09 -4.61
CA ALA A 101 -1.79 1.68 -3.33
C ALA A 101 -0.60 2.57 -2.98
N HIS A 102 -0.53 3.04 -1.73
CA HIS A 102 0.48 3.95 -1.22
C HIS A 102 1.43 3.25 -0.25
N ASP A 103 2.72 3.23 -0.58
CA ASP A 103 3.80 2.62 0.18
C ASP A 103 3.68 1.11 0.44
N TRP A 104 4.77 0.51 0.86
CA TRP A 104 4.96 -0.92 0.95
C TRP A 104 3.94 -1.65 1.85
N LEU A 105 3.41 -0.97 2.87
CA LEU A 105 2.39 -1.55 3.75
C LEU A 105 1.09 -1.88 3.02
N THR A 106 0.78 -1.16 1.95
CA THR A 106 -0.46 -1.35 1.18
C THR A 106 -0.25 -2.10 -0.13
N TYR A 107 0.98 -2.36 -0.55
CA TYR A 107 1.24 -3.05 -1.81
C TYR A 107 0.65 -4.46 -1.85
N PRO A 108 0.74 -5.31 -0.80
CA PRO A 108 0.08 -6.61 -0.80
C PRO A 108 -1.43 -6.52 -0.99
N ALA A 109 -2.07 -5.52 -0.38
CA ALA A 109 -3.50 -5.25 -0.56
C ALA A 109 -3.84 -4.86 -2.02
N GLY A 110 -3.03 -3.97 -2.61
CA GLY A 110 -3.18 -3.57 -4.02
C GLY A 110 -2.99 -4.75 -4.99
N VAL A 111 -1.98 -5.57 -4.76
CA VAL A 111 -1.72 -6.79 -5.56
C VAL A 111 -2.89 -7.75 -5.46
N HIS A 112 -3.39 -8.02 -4.26
CA HIS A 112 -4.52 -8.92 -4.06
C HIS A 112 -5.81 -8.38 -4.71
N ALA A 113 -6.10 -7.10 -4.53
CA ALA A 113 -7.23 -6.45 -5.19
C ALA A 113 -7.14 -6.57 -6.73
N LYS A 114 -5.95 -6.38 -7.31
CA LYS A 114 -5.70 -6.60 -8.75
C LYS A 114 -5.97 -8.05 -9.15
N MET A 115 -5.47 -9.01 -8.38
CA MET A 115 -5.62 -10.44 -8.70
C MET A 115 -7.09 -10.87 -8.75
N VAL A 116 -7.93 -10.36 -7.84
CA VAL A 116 -9.34 -10.76 -7.75
C VAL A 116 -10.26 -9.96 -8.67
N SER A 117 -9.93 -8.71 -9.00
CA SER A 117 -10.76 -7.83 -9.83
C SER A 117 -10.34 -7.75 -11.29
N GLY A 118 -9.06 -8.06 -11.58
CA GLY A 118 -8.47 -7.85 -12.91
C GLY A 118 -8.24 -6.38 -13.27
N LYS A 119 -8.46 -5.44 -12.33
CA LYS A 119 -8.28 -4.00 -12.57
C LYS A 119 -6.81 -3.60 -12.48
N PRO A 120 -6.40 -2.55 -13.23
CA PRO A 120 -5.02 -2.08 -13.21
C PRO A 120 -4.62 -1.56 -11.82
N LEU A 121 -3.35 -1.85 -11.44
CA LEU A 121 -2.75 -1.42 -10.19
C LEU A 121 -1.74 -0.30 -10.47
N CYS A 122 -1.96 0.84 -9.86
CA CYS A 122 -0.97 1.88 -9.70
C CYS A 122 -0.45 1.87 -8.26
N ILE A 123 0.86 1.87 -8.08
CA ILE A 123 1.48 2.05 -6.77
C ILE A 123 2.16 3.40 -6.67
N HIS A 124 2.15 3.97 -5.47
CA HIS A 124 2.79 5.25 -5.18
C HIS A 124 3.90 5.05 -4.17
N VAL A 125 5.13 5.35 -4.59
CA VAL A 125 6.34 5.19 -3.78
C VAL A 125 6.68 6.53 -3.15
N HIS A 126 6.40 6.68 -1.84
CA HIS A 126 6.79 7.89 -1.09
C HIS A 126 8.22 7.80 -0.57
N ALA A 127 8.67 6.60 -0.19
CA ALA A 127 10.04 6.28 0.14
C ALA A 127 10.28 4.78 -0.05
N THR A 128 11.49 4.41 -0.38
CA THR A 128 11.91 3.00 -0.41
C THR A 128 12.62 2.61 0.89
N ASP A 129 12.84 1.31 1.09
CA ASP A 129 13.66 0.88 2.23
C ASP A 129 15.12 1.31 2.09
N PHE A 130 15.63 1.55 0.89
CA PHE A 130 16.94 2.17 0.67
C PHE A 130 17.03 3.57 1.28
N ASP A 131 15.96 4.36 1.18
CA ASP A 131 15.90 5.70 1.76
C ASP A 131 15.84 5.63 3.29
N ARG A 132 15.00 4.74 3.83
CA ARG A 132 14.77 4.58 5.28
C ARG A 132 15.97 3.98 6.00
N SER A 133 16.65 3.02 5.38
CA SER A 133 17.75 2.25 5.99
C SER A 133 19.14 2.77 5.64
N ARG A 134 19.24 3.86 4.85
CA ARG A 134 20.50 4.37 4.29
C ARG A 134 21.28 3.29 3.52
N GLY A 135 20.57 2.49 2.75
CA GLY A 135 21.11 1.41 1.93
C GLY A 135 21.29 0.05 2.64
N LYS A 136 20.99 -0.05 3.94
CA LYS A 136 20.99 -1.32 4.68
C LYS A 136 19.59 -1.93 4.70
N VAL A 137 19.09 -2.29 3.53
CA VAL A 137 17.70 -2.73 3.36
C VAL A 137 17.36 -3.97 4.17
N ASN A 138 16.14 -3.97 4.74
CA ASN A 138 15.54 -5.14 5.33
C ASN A 138 15.06 -6.09 4.22
N PRO A 139 15.55 -7.35 4.15
CA PRO A 139 15.20 -8.27 3.08
C PRO A 139 13.69 -8.51 2.91
N THR A 140 12.94 -8.54 4.01
CA THR A 140 11.50 -8.77 3.98
C THR A 140 10.76 -7.56 3.42
N VAL A 141 11.15 -6.35 3.83
CA VAL A 141 10.57 -5.10 3.31
C VAL A 141 10.91 -4.96 1.82
N TYR A 142 12.16 -5.18 1.45
CA TYR A 142 12.59 -5.17 0.05
C TYR A 142 11.77 -6.14 -0.81
N ALA A 143 11.59 -7.38 -0.33
CA ALA A 143 10.80 -8.37 -1.05
C ALA A 143 9.34 -7.94 -1.24
N THR A 144 8.74 -7.32 -0.22
CA THR A 144 7.37 -6.80 -0.29
C THR A 144 7.27 -5.62 -1.25
N GLU A 145 8.20 -4.67 -1.18
CA GLU A 145 8.28 -3.54 -2.11
C GLU A 145 8.45 -4.03 -3.56
N LYS A 146 9.44 -4.91 -3.78
CA LYS A 146 9.70 -5.46 -5.11
C LYS A 146 8.51 -6.21 -5.67
N ASN A 147 7.85 -7.05 -4.87
CA ASN A 147 6.66 -7.78 -5.30
C ASN A 147 5.54 -6.82 -5.73
N GLY A 148 5.25 -5.79 -4.94
CA GLY A 148 4.27 -4.78 -5.31
C GLY A 148 4.62 -4.08 -6.62
N MET A 149 5.88 -3.69 -6.77
CA MET A 149 6.39 -3.06 -8.00
C MET A 149 6.30 -3.98 -9.21
N ASP A 150 6.62 -5.27 -9.08
CA ASP A 150 6.56 -6.26 -10.17
C ASP A 150 5.12 -6.43 -10.69
N TYR A 151 4.14 -6.43 -9.80
CA TYR A 151 2.72 -6.57 -10.15
C TYR A 151 2.06 -5.28 -10.64
N ALA A 152 2.65 -4.12 -10.37
CA ALA A 152 2.08 -2.83 -10.76
C ALA A 152 2.14 -2.60 -12.28
N ASP A 153 1.06 -2.05 -12.82
CA ASP A 153 0.98 -1.55 -14.21
C ASP A 153 1.62 -0.16 -14.32
N CYS A 154 1.56 0.62 -13.23
CA CYS A 154 2.12 1.95 -13.12
C CYS A 154 2.80 2.14 -11.77
N ILE A 155 3.95 2.79 -11.75
CA ILE A 155 4.70 3.14 -10.53
C ILE A 155 4.89 4.65 -10.51
N MET A 156 4.21 5.31 -9.59
CA MET A 156 4.39 6.75 -9.31
C MET A 156 5.43 6.92 -8.21
N CYS A 157 6.44 7.72 -8.45
CA CYS A 157 7.50 8.04 -7.51
C CYS A 157 7.44 9.52 -7.16
N VAL A 158 7.55 9.89 -5.89
CA VAL A 158 7.43 11.28 -5.43
C VAL A 158 8.53 12.21 -5.94
N SER A 159 9.59 11.67 -6.53
CA SER A 159 10.68 12.45 -7.12
C SER A 159 11.42 11.65 -8.20
N GLU A 160 12.18 12.35 -9.03
CA GLU A 160 13.07 11.69 -9.99
C GLU A 160 14.15 10.85 -9.28
N LEU A 161 14.64 11.28 -8.11
CA LEU A 161 15.56 10.49 -7.29
C LEU A 161 14.95 9.14 -6.89
N THR A 162 13.73 9.15 -6.37
CA THR A 162 12.99 7.94 -6.01
C THR A 162 12.74 7.05 -7.23
N ARG A 163 12.39 7.67 -8.38
CA ARG A 163 12.22 6.95 -9.64
C ARG A 163 13.50 6.23 -10.07
N GLN A 164 14.65 6.89 -10.00
CA GLN A 164 15.94 6.28 -10.34
C GLN A 164 16.30 5.13 -9.37
N THR A 165 16.00 5.28 -8.08
CA THR A 165 16.16 4.19 -7.09
C THR A 165 15.31 2.99 -7.44
N VAL A 166 14.03 3.19 -7.78
CA VAL A 166 13.09 2.13 -8.19
C VAL A 166 13.59 1.39 -9.43
N ILE A 167 14.05 2.11 -10.43
CA ILE A 167 14.59 1.50 -11.67
C ILE A 167 15.86 0.71 -11.39
N ARG A 168 16.79 1.30 -10.65
CA ARG A 168 18.13 0.73 -10.45
C ARG A 168 18.14 -0.40 -9.43
N GLU A 169 17.52 -0.18 -8.25
CA GLU A 169 17.64 -1.09 -7.10
C GLU A 169 16.56 -2.18 -7.11
N TYR A 170 15.36 -1.87 -7.64
CA TYR A 170 14.26 -2.83 -7.77
C TYR A 170 14.12 -3.40 -9.18
N HIS A 171 14.99 -3.00 -10.11
CA HIS A 171 15.04 -3.48 -11.49
C HIS A 171 13.70 -3.34 -12.23
N GLN A 172 13.04 -2.20 -12.05
CA GLN A 172 11.75 -1.95 -12.67
C GLN A 172 11.89 -1.36 -14.07
N ASP A 173 10.95 -1.68 -14.96
CA ASP A 173 10.88 -1.13 -16.30
C ASP A 173 10.69 0.40 -16.26
N PRO A 174 11.62 1.20 -16.83
CA PRO A 174 11.48 2.65 -16.84
C PRO A 174 10.19 3.17 -17.48
N ARG A 175 9.57 2.38 -18.38
CA ARG A 175 8.35 2.76 -19.10
C ARG A 175 7.10 2.79 -18.22
N LYS A 176 7.10 2.07 -17.09
CA LYS A 176 6.01 2.09 -16.12
C LYS A 176 6.29 2.96 -14.90
N CYS A 177 7.47 3.59 -14.82
CA CYS A 177 7.90 4.40 -13.68
C CYS A 177 7.84 5.89 -14.01
N PHE A 178 7.10 6.67 -13.23
CA PHE A 178 6.88 8.10 -13.44
C PHE A 178 7.24 8.89 -12.19
N ALA A 179 7.95 10.02 -12.35
CA ALA A 179 8.15 10.98 -11.27
C ALA A 179 6.90 11.86 -11.15
N MET A 180 6.26 11.85 -9.99
CA MET A 180 5.03 12.59 -9.71
C MET A 180 5.12 13.20 -8.31
N HIS A 181 5.39 14.50 -8.25
CA HIS A 181 5.60 15.21 -7.00
C HIS A 181 4.32 15.28 -6.17
N ASN A 182 4.49 15.25 -4.85
CA ASN A 182 3.38 15.46 -3.93
C ASN A 182 2.77 16.85 -4.13
N ALA A 183 1.44 16.92 -4.06
CA ALA A 183 0.71 18.18 -4.09
C ALA A 183 0.91 18.98 -2.80
N VAL A 184 0.88 20.28 -2.91
CA VAL A 184 0.88 21.20 -1.78
C VAL A 184 -0.29 22.18 -1.95
N TYR A 185 -0.84 22.65 -0.84
CA TYR A 185 -1.79 23.75 -0.87
C TYR A 185 -1.05 25.04 -1.20
N PRO A 186 -1.57 25.88 -2.09
CA PRO A 186 -1.05 27.23 -2.25
C PRO A 186 -1.03 27.96 -0.93
N LEU A 187 0.02 28.73 -0.65
CA LEU A 187 0.05 29.62 0.51
C LEU A 187 -1.09 30.64 0.39
N SER A 188 -1.80 30.88 1.49
CA SER A 188 -2.78 31.96 1.54
C SER A 188 -2.09 33.31 1.33
N GLN A 189 -2.80 34.29 0.77
CA GLN A 189 -2.25 35.64 0.57
C GLN A 189 -1.74 36.23 1.89
N GLU A 190 -2.43 35.97 2.99
CA GLU A 190 -2.02 36.41 4.35
C GLU A 190 -0.63 35.87 4.73
N LEU A 191 -0.27 34.64 4.35
CA LEU A 191 1.06 34.08 4.61
C LEU A 191 2.12 34.62 3.66
N LEU A 192 1.74 35.01 2.43
CA LEU A 192 2.64 35.65 1.47
C LEU A 192 2.94 37.08 1.86
N ASP A 193 2.00 37.77 2.52
CA ASP A 193 2.10 39.16 2.94
C ASP A 193 2.83 39.35 4.27
N ILE A 194 3.27 38.23 4.92
CA ILE A 194 4.09 38.36 6.14
C ILE A 194 5.40 39.07 5.80
N PRO A 195 5.70 40.24 6.44
CA PRO A 195 6.91 41.00 6.18
C PRO A 195 8.15 40.13 6.43
N ARG A 196 9.02 40.00 5.43
CA ARG A 196 10.30 39.37 5.62
C ARG A 196 11.22 40.27 6.42
N PRO A 197 11.92 39.75 7.45
CA PRO A 197 12.88 40.58 8.19
C PRO A 197 13.96 41.12 7.24
N GLU A 198 14.08 42.45 7.14
CA GLU A 198 14.97 43.11 6.18
C GLU A 198 16.46 42.85 6.40
N HIS A 199 16.87 42.30 7.54
CA HIS A 199 18.28 42.32 7.96
C HIS A 199 18.90 41.02 8.45
N LYS A 200 18.45 39.86 8.02
CA LYS A 200 19.23 38.62 8.31
C LYS A 200 20.33 38.43 7.26
N LYS A 201 21.50 38.99 7.53
CA LYS A 201 22.75 38.71 6.79
C LYS A 201 23.32 37.33 7.12
N GLU A 202 22.72 36.61 8.06
CA GLU A 202 23.14 35.26 8.44
C GLU A 202 22.69 34.23 7.42
N LYS A 203 23.59 33.32 7.06
CA LYS A 203 23.25 32.16 6.25
C LYS A 203 22.53 31.17 7.17
N VAL A 204 21.22 31.04 6.99
CA VAL A 204 20.38 30.14 7.78
C VAL A 204 20.08 28.90 6.95
N VAL A 205 20.40 27.71 7.50
CA VAL A 205 19.96 26.42 6.97
C VAL A 205 18.91 25.89 7.92
N THR A 206 17.71 25.70 7.39
CA THR A 206 16.59 25.13 8.18
C THR A 206 16.40 23.67 7.76
N PHE A 207 16.40 22.77 8.75
CA PHE A 207 15.99 21.38 8.59
C PHE A 207 14.62 21.21 9.24
N LEU A 208 13.65 20.71 8.45
CA LEU A 208 12.32 20.32 8.92
C LEU A 208 12.12 18.84 8.60
N GLY A 209 12.06 17.99 9.62
CA GLY A 209 11.94 16.56 9.43
C GLY A 209 11.84 15.80 10.74
N ARG A 210 11.65 14.48 10.63
CA ARG A 210 11.72 13.57 11.77
C ARG A 210 13.17 13.24 12.06
N ILE A 211 13.56 13.30 13.33
CA ILE A 211 14.87 12.86 13.82
C ILE A 211 14.76 11.42 14.31
#